data_b5a2f5020600a3bdda4c77afa9ccccf2
#
_entry.id   b5a2f5020600a3bdda4c77afa9ccccf2
#
_cell.length_a   1.000
_cell.length_b   1.000
_cell.length_c   1.000
_cell.angle_alpha   90.00
_cell.angle_beta   90.00
_cell.angle_gamma   90.00
#
_symmetry.space_group_name_H-M   'P 1'
#
loop_
_entity.id
_entity.type
_entity.pdbx_description
1 polymer ?
#
loop_
_entity_poly.entity_id
_entity_poly.type
_entity_poly.pdbx_seq_one_letter_code
_entity_poly.pdbx_strand_id
1 'polypeptide(L)'
;MRIIVADHVGETRAGLFEGDRAVELHIERWSERKARAIRGEIYRARVRRVEPQLNGAFLDIGRGPDGFLPFGAQGRPAGFHEGAAIGVQIVREAFQEKGPTLTLHEVEPGDAPQALLTAPPLPERLSGQFDAPILTAARAGVDIDAEFEAALEAQVPLNGGGRLIIEPVTALTAIDVDSAGRTGGKGNFAFDLNRTAAREAARXXACAALAGWLPSIFCP
;
A
#
# COMPACT_ATOMS: atom_id res chain seq x y z
N MET A 1 12.92 8.88 -11.50
CA MET A 1 11.59 8.93 -10.84
C MET A 1 11.47 10.23 -10.06
N ARG A 2 10.23 10.69 -9.80
CA ARG A 2 9.93 11.86 -8.97
C ARG A 2 8.59 11.64 -8.26
N ILE A 3 8.45 12.19 -7.07
CA ILE A 3 7.21 12.12 -6.29
C ILE A 3 6.49 13.46 -6.44
N ILE A 4 5.26 13.42 -6.88
CA ILE A 4 4.42 14.61 -7.06
C ILE A 4 3.32 14.58 -6.01
N VAL A 5 3.12 15.69 -5.30
CA VAL A 5 2.26 15.77 -4.12
C VAL A 5 1.27 16.93 -4.26
N ALA A 6 0.04 16.68 -3.84
CA ALA A 6 -0.96 17.72 -3.63
C ALA A 6 -1.67 17.50 -2.28
N ASP A 7 -1.81 18.56 -1.51
CA ASP A 7 -2.59 18.55 -0.28
C ASP A 7 -3.99 19.09 -0.57
N HIS A 8 -4.98 18.32 -0.15
CA HIS A 8 -6.40 18.66 -0.21
C HIS A 8 -6.96 18.78 1.20
N VAL A 9 -8.17 19.25 1.33
CA VAL A 9 -8.82 19.32 2.64
C VAL A 9 -9.01 17.89 3.18
N GLY A 10 -8.26 17.56 4.21
CA GLY A 10 -8.36 16.26 4.90
C GLY A 10 -7.51 15.12 4.34
N GLU A 11 -6.79 15.31 3.23
CA GLU A 11 -5.93 14.26 2.68
C GLU A 11 -4.72 14.81 1.91
N THR A 12 -3.69 14.00 1.83
CA THR A 12 -2.53 14.22 0.97
C THR A 12 -2.56 13.17 -0.13
N ARG A 13 -2.51 13.60 -1.38
CA ARG A 13 -2.37 12.74 -2.57
C ARG A 13 -0.92 12.78 -3.03
N ALA A 14 -0.37 11.63 -3.38
CA ALA A 14 0.99 11.55 -3.90
C ALA A 14 1.04 10.55 -5.04
N GLY A 15 1.79 10.88 -6.07
CA GLY A 15 2.05 9.97 -7.19
C GLY A 15 3.54 9.79 -7.40
N LEU A 16 3.97 8.55 -7.66
CA LEU A 16 5.31 8.25 -8.14
C LEU A 16 5.28 8.30 -9.67
N PHE A 17 6.14 9.10 -10.26
CA PHE A 17 6.15 9.36 -11.70
C PHE A 17 7.46 8.93 -12.35
N GLU A 18 7.34 8.26 -13.48
CA GLU A 18 8.45 7.99 -14.39
C GLU A 18 8.23 8.84 -15.66
N GLY A 19 9.05 9.88 -15.83
CA GLY A 19 8.74 10.92 -16.83
C GLY A 19 7.44 11.62 -16.48
N ASP A 20 6.50 11.65 -17.40
CA ASP A 20 5.19 12.30 -17.20
C ASP A 20 4.07 11.29 -16.88
N ARG A 21 4.43 10.06 -16.56
CA ARG A 21 3.47 8.99 -16.33
C ARG A 21 3.47 8.52 -14.88
N ALA A 22 2.30 8.49 -14.27
CA ALA A 22 2.14 7.93 -12.92
C ALA A 22 2.31 6.41 -12.96
N VAL A 23 3.16 5.88 -12.06
CA VAL A 23 3.37 4.43 -11.89
C VAL A 23 2.81 3.91 -10.58
N GLU A 24 2.68 4.77 -9.56
CA GLU A 24 1.98 4.47 -8.32
C GLU A 24 1.24 5.71 -7.83
N LEU A 25 0.07 5.52 -7.22
CA LEU A 25 -0.73 6.60 -6.64
C LEU A 25 -1.10 6.24 -5.20
N HIS A 26 -0.98 7.20 -4.29
CA HIS A 26 -1.18 7.01 -2.86
C HIS A 26 -2.05 8.12 -2.29
N ILE A 27 -2.96 7.77 -1.38
CA ILE A 27 -3.76 8.71 -0.60
C ILE A 27 -3.49 8.48 0.89
N GLU A 28 -3.22 9.55 1.62
CA GLU A 28 -3.14 9.50 3.08
C GLU A 28 -4.19 10.46 3.65
N ARG A 29 -5.25 9.90 4.21
CA ARG A 29 -6.28 10.70 4.89
C ARG A 29 -5.81 11.06 6.29
N TRP A 30 -5.85 12.35 6.62
CA TRP A 30 -5.34 12.85 7.91
C TRP A 30 -6.09 12.28 9.11
N SER A 31 -7.39 12.00 8.95
CA SER A 31 -8.18 11.34 10.00
C SER A 31 -7.72 9.91 10.25
N GLU A 32 -7.39 9.17 9.20
CA GLU A 32 -6.95 7.79 9.29
C GLU A 32 -5.51 7.68 9.83
N ARG A 33 -4.66 8.66 9.53
CA ARG A 33 -3.26 8.68 9.97
C ARG A 33 -3.13 8.54 11.49
N LYS A 34 -4.05 9.16 12.25
CA LYS A 34 -4.05 9.05 13.72
C LYS A 34 -4.60 7.71 14.22
N ALA A 35 -5.46 7.07 13.44
CA ALA A 35 -6.13 5.83 13.81
C ALA A 35 -5.36 4.58 13.38
N ARG A 36 -4.54 4.66 12.32
CA ARG A 36 -3.83 3.52 11.74
C ARG A 36 -2.38 3.48 12.18
N ALA A 37 -1.88 2.28 12.43
CA ALA A 37 -0.45 2.04 12.63
C ALA A 37 0.20 1.84 11.27
N ILE A 38 1.29 2.57 11.02
CA ILE A 38 1.95 2.65 9.71
C ILE A 38 3.23 1.81 9.75
N ARG A 39 3.55 1.17 8.64
CA ARG A 39 4.77 0.36 8.50
C ARG A 39 6.02 1.16 8.91
N GLY A 40 6.86 0.52 9.72
CA GLY A 40 8.09 1.11 10.25
C GLY A 40 7.93 1.79 11.61
N GLU A 41 6.70 2.09 12.05
CA GLU A 41 6.47 2.65 13.38
C GLU A 41 6.87 1.65 14.47
N ILE A 42 7.36 2.19 15.58
CA ILE A 42 7.80 1.40 16.74
C ILE A 42 6.90 1.72 17.94
N TYR A 43 6.47 0.67 18.61
CA TYR A 43 5.60 0.77 19.78
C TYR A 43 6.17 -0.03 20.95
N ARG A 44 5.91 0.42 22.17
CA ARG A 44 5.89 -0.46 23.30
C ARG A 44 4.43 -0.95 23.44
N ALA A 45 4.21 -2.22 23.11
CA ALA A 45 2.88 -2.82 23.04
C ALA A 45 2.61 -3.67 24.26
N ARG A 46 1.33 -3.85 24.60
CA ARG A 46 0.94 -4.72 25.72
C ARG A 46 0.39 -6.03 25.17
N VAL A 47 0.95 -7.15 25.62
CA VAL A 47 0.47 -8.48 25.22
C VAL A 47 -0.95 -8.67 25.75
N ARG A 48 -1.93 -8.81 24.87
CA ARG A 48 -3.32 -9.08 25.21
C ARG A 48 -3.58 -10.57 25.38
N ARG A 49 -3.12 -11.36 24.41
CA ARG A 49 -3.39 -12.79 24.38
C ARG A 49 -2.29 -13.53 23.63
N VAL A 50 -1.83 -14.63 24.22
CA VAL A 50 -0.92 -15.56 23.52
C VAL A 50 -1.77 -16.61 22.80
N GLU A 51 -1.47 -16.87 21.53
CA GLU A 51 -2.25 -17.80 20.70
C GLU A 51 -1.34 -18.92 20.19
N PRO A 52 -1.22 -20.02 20.95
CA PRO A 52 -0.30 -21.11 20.60
C PRO A 52 -0.61 -21.76 19.25
N GLN A 53 -1.90 -21.82 18.87
CA GLN A 53 -2.31 -22.42 17.59
C GLN A 53 -1.81 -21.63 16.39
N LEU A 54 -1.64 -20.32 16.54
CA LEU A 54 -1.10 -19.46 15.49
C LEU A 54 0.41 -19.20 15.64
N ASN A 55 1.04 -19.83 16.65
CA ASN A 55 2.44 -19.60 17.00
C ASN A 55 2.75 -18.11 17.11
N GLY A 56 1.96 -17.38 17.90
CA GLY A 56 2.08 -15.93 18.00
C GLY A 56 1.26 -15.34 19.14
N ALA A 57 1.12 -14.02 19.14
CA ALA A 57 0.34 -13.30 20.14
C ALA A 57 -0.33 -12.08 19.54
N PHE A 58 -1.44 -11.67 20.15
CA PHE A 58 -2.09 -10.39 19.84
C PHE A 58 -1.68 -9.34 20.87
N LEU A 59 -1.27 -8.18 20.40
CA LEU A 59 -0.74 -7.10 21.22
C LEU A 59 -1.51 -5.80 20.97
N ASP A 60 -1.87 -5.14 22.06
CA ASP A 60 -2.42 -3.79 22.03
C ASP A 60 -1.28 -2.80 21.80
N ILE A 61 -1.35 -2.08 20.70
CA ILE A 61 -0.38 -1.02 20.35
C ILE A 61 -0.90 0.38 20.71
N GLY A 62 -2.11 0.47 21.30
CA GLY A 62 -2.74 1.74 21.67
C GLY A 62 -3.39 2.47 20.51
N ARG A 63 -3.51 1.81 19.35
CA ARG A 63 -4.03 2.43 18.13
C ARG A 63 -4.60 1.35 17.21
N GLY A 64 -5.84 1.55 16.76
CA GLY A 64 -6.50 0.60 15.85
C GLY A 64 -6.71 -0.79 16.47
N PRO A 65 -6.81 -1.82 15.64
CA PRO A 65 -6.97 -3.19 16.13
C PRO A 65 -5.66 -3.75 16.68
N ASP A 66 -5.75 -4.76 17.54
CA ASP A 66 -4.56 -5.44 18.09
C ASP A 66 -3.67 -5.97 16.96
N GLY A 67 -2.37 -5.76 17.11
CA GLY A 67 -1.37 -6.28 16.18
C GLY A 67 -1.03 -7.73 16.44
N PHE A 68 -0.72 -8.49 15.38
CA PHE A 68 -0.30 -9.89 15.51
C PHE A 68 1.22 -10.01 15.41
N LEU A 69 1.83 -10.60 16.44
CA LEU A 69 3.26 -10.89 16.51
C LEU A 69 3.49 -12.39 16.32
N PRO A 70 3.97 -12.85 15.17
CA PRO A 70 4.36 -14.25 15.02
C PRO A 70 5.67 -14.53 15.76
N PHE A 71 5.76 -15.68 16.41
CA PHE A 71 6.97 -16.07 17.16
C PHE A 71 8.08 -16.68 16.28
N GLY A 72 7.75 -17.05 15.04
CA GLY A 72 8.72 -17.68 14.15
C GLY A 72 9.10 -19.10 14.56
N ALA A 73 10.19 -19.60 13.98
CA ALA A 73 10.66 -20.97 14.22
C ALA A 73 11.21 -21.18 15.64
N GLN A 74 11.63 -20.11 16.31
CA GLN A 74 12.20 -20.19 17.66
C GLN A 74 11.12 -20.27 18.74
N GLY A 75 9.86 -20.09 18.36
CA GLY A 75 8.74 -20.14 19.31
C GLY A 75 8.66 -18.93 20.22
N ARG A 76 7.89 -19.06 21.28
CA ARG A 76 7.59 -17.97 22.24
C ARG A 76 8.86 -17.48 22.93
N PRO A 77 9.17 -16.16 22.89
CA PRO A 77 10.34 -15.62 23.58
C PRO A 77 10.26 -15.78 25.11
N ALA A 78 11.42 -15.87 25.76
CA ALA A 78 11.48 -15.92 27.23
C ALA A 78 10.90 -14.64 27.84
N GLY A 79 10.20 -14.77 28.96
CA GLY A 79 9.58 -13.62 29.63
C GLY A 79 8.29 -13.09 28.98
N PHE A 80 7.88 -13.65 27.86
CA PHE A 80 6.71 -13.21 27.12
C PHE A 80 5.42 -13.78 27.76
N HIS A 81 4.60 -12.94 28.36
CA HIS A 81 3.35 -13.35 29.00
C HIS A 81 2.28 -12.28 28.82
N GLU A 82 1.04 -12.64 29.01
CA GLU A 82 -0.08 -11.70 28.93
C GLU A 82 0.08 -10.58 29.95
N GLY A 83 -0.16 -9.35 29.53
CA GLY A 83 0.08 -8.15 30.31
C GLY A 83 1.48 -7.57 30.15
N ALA A 84 2.46 -8.34 29.63
CA ALA A 84 3.83 -7.85 29.47
C ALA A 84 3.89 -6.68 28.46
N ALA A 85 4.81 -5.74 28.73
CA ALA A 85 5.14 -4.65 27.82
C ALA A 85 6.30 -5.10 26.91
N ILE A 86 6.09 -5.09 25.60
CA ILE A 86 7.04 -5.63 24.61
C ILE A 86 7.25 -4.59 23.52
N GLY A 87 8.51 -4.37 23.15
CA GLY A 87 8.84 -3.52 22.01
C GLY A 87 8.57 -4.22 20.68
N VAL A 88 7.88 -3.53 19.78
CA VAL A 88 7.51 -4.07 18.47
C VAL A 88 7.61 -3.01 17.39
N GLN A 89 7.85 -3.47 16.15
CA GLN A 89 7.80 -2.63 14.95
C GLN A 89 6.71 -3.15 14.03
N ILE A 90 6.01 -2.23 13.36
CA ILE A 90 5.00 -2.57 12.36
C ILE A 90 5.72 -3.00 11.07
N VAL A 91 5.49 -4.23 10.62
CA VAL A 91 6.04 -4.72 9.34
C VAL A 91 4.99 -4.76 8.24
N ARG A 92 3.72 -4.88 8.63
CA ARG A 92 2.58 -4.80 7.69
C ARG A 92 1.44 -4.06 8.37
N GLU A 93 0.83 -3.13 7.65
CA GLU A 93 -0.30 -2.36 8.16
C GLU A 93 -1.56 -3.21 8.27
N ALA A 94 -2.51 -2.75 9.06
CA ALA A 94 -3.82 -3.37 9.18
C ALA A 94 -4.55 -3.39 7.84
N PHE A 95 -5.25 -4.48 7.55
CA PHE A 95 -6.01 -4.61 6.30
C PHE A 95 -7.36 -5.28 6.58
N GLN A 96 -8.42 -4.61 6.21
CA GLN A 96 -9.79 -5.04 6.50
C GLN A 96 -9.96 -5.30 8.01
N GLU A 97 -10.35 -6.51 8.40
CA GLU A 97 -10.54 -6.88 9.81
C GLU A 97 -9.26 -7.39 10.49
N LYS A 98 -8.16 -7.51 9.73
CA LYS A 98 -6.90 -8.00 10.28
C LYS A 98 -6.06 -6.85 10.80
N GLY A 99 -5.61 -6.96 12.04
CA GLY A 99 -4.69 -6.00 12.63
C GLY A 99 -3.31 -6.03 11.97
N PRO A 100 -2.44 -5.07 12.32
CA PRO A 100 -1.10 -5.01 11.74
C PRO A 100 -0.26 -6.22 12.15
N THR A 101 0.69 -6.59 11.29
CA THR A 101 1.68 -7.62 11.62
C THR A 101 2.89 -6.93 12.24
N LEU A 102 3.39 -7.54 13.31
CA LEU A 102 4.45 -7.01 14.15
C LEU A 102 5.71 -7.86 14.07
N THR A 103 6.85 -7.26 14.36
CA THR A 103 8.10 -7.96 14.68
C THR A 103 8.66 -7.42 15.98
N LEU A 104 9.45 -8.20 16.68
CA LEU A 104 10.10 -7.74 17.91
C LEU A 104 11.07 -6.60 17.61
N HIS A 105 11.13 -5.64 18.51
CA HIS A 105 12.06 -4.52 18.45
C HIS A 105 12.51 -4.21 19.87
N GLU A 106 13.82 -4.03 20.07
CA GLU A 106 14.35 -3.69 21.40
C GLU A 106 13.97 -2.26 21.76
N VAL A 107 13.38 -2.08 22.94
CA VAL A 107 12.99 -0.78 23.45
C VAL A 107 13.25 -0.74 24.96
N GLU A 108 13.49 0.45 25.51
CA GLU A 108 13.63 0.62 26.93
C GLU A 108 12.32 0.24 27.66
N PRO A 109 12.41 -0.34 28.86
CA PRO A 109 11.23 -0.64 29.66
C PRO A 109 10.38 0.61 29.94
N GLY A 110 9.08 0.41 30.11
CA GLY A 110 8.16 1.51 30.38
C GLY A 110 6.71 1.11 30.24
N ASP A 111 5.84 2.08 30.35
CA ASP A 111 4.41 1.84 30.23
C ASP A 111 4.00 1.49 28.81
N ALA A 112 3.00 0.63 28.69
CA ALA A 112 2.42 0.18 27.41
C ALA A 112 0.89 0.23 27.50
N PRO A 113 0.20 0.52 26.37
CA PRO A 113 0.76 0.77 25.05
C PRO A 113 1.24 2.20 24.85
N GLN A 114 2.32 2.38 24.08
CA GLN A 114 2.89 3.70 23.78
C GLN A 114 3.57 3.68 22.41
N ALA A 115 3.29 4.69 21.58
CA ALA A 115 4.04 4.91 20.35
C ALA A 115 5.41 5.55 20.70
N LEU A 116 6.49 4.97 20.20
CA LEU A 116 7.86 5.41 20.44
C LEU A 116 8.46 6.10 19.22
N LEU A 117 8.13 5.59 18.02
CA LEU A 117 8.54 6.20 16.76
C LEU A 117 7.35 6.19 15.81
N THR A 118 6.96 7.37 15.35
CA THR A 118 5.89 7.51 14.36
C THR A 118 6.46 7.70 12.97
N ALA A 119 5.77 7.16 11.97
CA ALA A 119 6.21 7.27 10.57
C ALA A 119 6.17 8.72 10.09
N PRO A 120 7.11 9.13 9.23
CA PRO A 120 7.03 10.43 8.57
C PRO A 120 5.77 10.58 7.71
N PRO A 121 5.43 11.80 7.27
CA PRO A 121 4.35 12.00 6.30
C PRO A 121 4.55 11.19 5.01
N LEU A 122 3.46 10.93 4.31
CA LEU A 122 3.45 10.12 3.09
C LEU A 122 4.54 10.52 2.07
N PRO A 123 4.72 11.82 1.73
CA PRO A 123 5.75 12.15 0.73
C PRO A 123 7.16 11.75 1.15
N GLU A 124 7.48 11.93 2.44
CA GLU A 124 8.81 11.61 2.97
C GLU A 124 9.05 10.09 3.00
N ARG A 125 8.00 9.30 3.33
CA ARG A 125 8.09 7.84 3.28
C ARG A 125 8.38 7.36 1.86
N LEU A 126 7.65 7.92 0.87
CA LEU A 126 7.86 7.57 -0.54
C LEU A 126 9.25 7.99 -1.00
N SER A 127 9.71 9.19 -0.62
CA SER A 127 11.04 9.66 -0.97
C SER A 127 12.13 8.73 -0.42
N GLY A 128 11.98 8.29 0.82
CA GLY A 128 12.92 7.33 1.41
C GLY A 128 12.87 5.95 0.76
N GLN A 129 11.68 5.52 0.33
CA GLN A 129 11.51 4.21 -0.30
C GLN A 129 12.06 4.17 -1.72
N PHE A 130 11.86 5.21 -2.51
CA PHE A 130 12.19 5.24 -3.93
C PHE A 130 13.42 6.07 -4.27
N ASP A 131 14.04 6.71 -3.28
CA ASP A 131 15.16 7.64 -3.46
C ASP A 131 14.83 8.68 -4.56
N ALA A 132 13.65 9.32 -4.42
CA ALA A 132 13.10 10.20 -5.45
C ALA A 132 12.77 11.59 -4.85
N PRO A 133 13.05 12.67 -5.60
CA PRO A 133 12.75 14.02 -5.11
C PRO A 133 11.24 14.28 -5.05
N ILE A 134 10.85 15.12 -4.09
CA ILE A 134 9.46 15.54 -3.87
C ILE A 134 9.23 16.88 -4.58
N LEU A 135 8.15 16.95 -5.37
CA LEU A 135 7.70 18.19 -6.02
C LEU A 135 6.21 18.39 -5.73
N THR A 136 5.79 19.63 -5.58
CA THR A 136 4.34 19.91 -5.55
C THR A 136 3.76 19.77 -6.96
N ALA A 137 2.48 19.41 -7.04
CA ALA A 137 1.76 19.27 -8.32
C ALA A 137 1.86 20.56 -9.15
N ALA A 138 1.68 21.72 -8.49
CA ALA A 138 1.79 23.02 -9.15
C ALA A 138 3.18 23.25 -9.75
N ARG A 139 4.25 22.90 -9.02
CA ARG A 139 5.63 23.06 -9.50
C ARG A 139 5.97 22.09 -10.63
N ALA A 140 5.39 20.90 -10.58
CA ALA A 140 5.60 19.87 -11.60
C ALA A 140 4.76 20.11 -12.85
N GLY A 141 3.73 20.96 -12.78
CA GLY A 141 2.79 21.18 -13.88
C GLY A 141 1.92 19.96 -14.16
N VAL A 142 1.63 19.17 -13.10
CA VAL A 142 0.87 17.92 -13.22
C VAL A 142 -0.46 18.07 -12.48
N ASP A 143 -1.53 17.66 -13.14
CA ASP A 143 -2.84 17.53 -12.51
C ASP A 143 -2.92 16.14 -11.89
N ILE A 144 -2.58 16.05 -10.60
CA ILE A 144 -2.57 14.76 -9.90
C ILE A 144 -3.98 14.18 -9.76
N ASP A 145 -5.00 15.04 -9.68
CA ASP A 145 -6.38 14.58 -9.56
C ASP A 145 -6.82 13.87 -10.84
N ALA A 146 -6.44 14.40 -11.99
CA ALA A 146 -6.70 13.74 -13.27
C ALA A 146 -6.01 12.35 -13.34
N GLU A 147 -4.82 12.19 -12.73
CA GLU A 147 -4.16 10.88 -12.67
C GLU A 147 -4.95 9.88 -11.80
N PHE A 148 -5.50 10.36 -10.68
CA PHE A 148 -6.37 9.53 -9.84
C PHE A 148 -7.66 9.16 -10.56
N GLU A 149 -8.29 10.12 -11.25
CA GLU A 149 -9.50 9.84 -12.06
C GLU A 149 -9.20 8.80 -13.14
N ALA A 150 -8.09 8.98 -13.87
CA ALA A 150 -7.69 8.04 -14.92
C ALA A 150 -7.42 6.64 -14.38
N ALA A 151 -6.87 6.52 -13.16
CA ALA A 151 -6.60 5.24 -12.53
C ALA A 151 -7.88 4.49 -12.11
N LEU A 152 -9.00 5.20 -11.99
CA LEU A 152 -10.30 4.62 -11.63
C LEU A 152 -11.15 4.28 -12.85
N GLU A 153 -10.70 4.64 -14.07
CA GLU A 153 -11.46 4.33 -15.28
C GLU A 153 -11.48 2.83 -15.56
N ALA A 154 -12.67 2.32 -15.84
CA ALA A 154 -12.85 0.90 -16.18
C ALA A 154 -12.27 0.54 -17.56
N GLN A 155 -12.04 1.52 -18.41
CA GLN A 155 -11.52 1.31 -19.77
C GLN A 155 -10.24 2.14 -19.96
N VAL A 156 -9.14 1.45 -20.19
CA VAL A 156 -7.82 2.10 -20.33
C VAL A 156 -7.34 1.93 -21.76
N PRO A 157 -7.19 3.03 -22.50
CA PRO A 157 -6.69 2.93 -23.88
C PRO A 157 -5.24 2.45 -23.91
N LEU A 158 -4.92 1.62 -24.91
CA LEU A 158 -3.58 1.05 -25.07
C LEU A 158 -2.80 1.78 -26.16
N ASN A 159 -1.53 2.02 -25.89
CA ASN A 159 -0.61 2.57 -26.91
C ASN A 159 -0.52 1.59 -28.09
N GLY A 160 -0.77 2.09 -29.28
CA GLY A 160 -0.83 1.26 -30.49
C GLY A 160 -2.23 0.80 -30.87
N GLY A 161 -3.23 1.16 -30.05
CA GLY A 161 -4.65 0.85 -30.31
C GLY A 161 -5.18 -0.29 -29.45
N GLY A 162 -6.50 -0.35 -29.34
CA GLY A 162 -7.17 -1.25 -28.41
C GLY A 162 -7.32 -0.63 -27.02
N ARG A 163 -7.85 -1.40 -26.09
CA ARG A 163 -8.06 -0.96 -24.70
C ARG A 163 -8.10 -2.15 -23.75
N LEU A 164 -7.79 -1.89 -22.49
CA LEU A 164 -8.10 -2.80 -21.39
C LEU A 164 -9.50 -2.48 -20.86
N ILE A 165 -10.22 -3.51 -20.48
CA ILE A 165 -11.47 -3.38 -19.73
C ILE A 165 -11.20 -4.04 -18.36
N ILE A 166 -11.33 -3.26 -17.28
CA ILE A 166 -10.99 -3.70 -15.91
C ILE A 166 -12.28 -3.70 -15.09
N GLU A 167 -12.71 -4.86 -14.64
CA GLU A 167 -13.96 -5.02 -13.89
C GLU A 167 -13.67 -5.69 -12.54
N PRO A 168 -13.74 -4.93 -11.43
CA PRO A 168 -13.69 -5.56 -10.12
C PRO A 168 -14.98 -6.33 -9.86
N VAL A 169 -14.85 -7.61 -9.55
CA VAL A 169 -15.97 -8.46 -9.14
C VAL A 169 -15.68 -9.00 -7.74
N THR A 170 -16.67 -9.62 -7.10
CA THR A 170 -16.61 -9.98 -5.68
C THR A 170 -15.33 -10.76 -5.30
N ALA A 171 -14.88 -11.68 -6.14
CA ALA A 171 -13.79 -12.59 -5.78
C ALA A 171 -12.47 -12.32 -6.53
N LEU A 172 -12.49 -11.46 -7.55
CA LEU A 172 -11.32 -11.19 -8.38
C LEU A 172 -11.49 -9.89 -9.17
N THR A 173 -10.44 -9.45 -9.82
CA THR A 173 -10.54 -8.39 -10.83
C THR A 173 -10.40 -9.03 -12.20
N ALA A 174 -11.43 -8.91 -13.03
CA ALA A 174 -11.40 -9.40 -14.41
C ALA A 174 -10.74 -8.34 -15.30
N ILE A 175 -9.83 -8.78 -16.16
CA ILE A 175 -9.16 -7.89 -17.11
C ILE A 175 -9.31 -8.50 -18.51
N ASP A 176 -9.93 -7.75 -19.43
CA ASP A 176 -10.08 -8.15 -20.82
C ASP A 176 -9.31 -7.19 -21.74
N VAL A 177 -8.86 -7.72 -22.87
CA VAL A 177 -8.11 -6.94 -23.87
C VAL A 177 -8.93 -6.85 -25.15
N ASP A 178 -9.51 -5.68 -25.39
CA ASP A 178 -10.29 -5.41 -26.61
C ASP A 178 -9.39 -4.78 -27.68
N SER A 179 -9.22 -5.46 -28.81
CA SER A 179 -8.42 -4.96 -29.93
C SER A 179 -9.11 -3.86 -30.72
N ALA A 180 -10.33 -3.47 -30.38
CA ALA A 180 -11.15 -2.46 -31.08
C ALA A 180 -11.36 -2.81 -32.57
N GLY A 181 -11.56 -4.09 -32.85
CA GLY A 181 -11.83 -4.58 -34.21
C GLY A 181 -10.62 -4.64 -35.13
N ARG A 182 -9.43 -4.37 -34.63
CA ARG A 182 -8.22 -4.48 -35.44
C ARG A 182 -7.81 -5.94 -35.58
N THR A 183 -8.04 -6.48 -36.75
CA THR A 183 -7.61 -7.82 -37.11
C THR A 183 -6.38 -7.74 -38.00
N GLY A 184 -5.25 -8.17 -37.47
CA GLY A 184 -4.04 -8.54 -38.17
C GLY A 184 -3.47 -7.64 -39.27
N GLY A 185 -2.35 -6.99 -38.98
CA GLY A 185 -1.41 -6.53 -39.96
C GLY A 185 -0.27 -7.53 -40.17
N LYS A 186 0.66 -7.25 -41.03
CA LYS A 186 1.91 -8.03 -41.16
C LYS A 186 2.73 -7.91 -39.87
N GLY A 187 2.86 -9.00 -39.13
CA GLY A 187 3.63 -9.05 -37.89
C GLY A 187 2.85 -9.62 -36.69
N ASN A 188 3.46 -9.55 -35.52
CA ASN A 188 2.91 -10.11 -34.28
C ASN A 188 1.99 -9.11 -33.54
N PHE A 189 1.01 -8.53 -34.24
CA PHE A 189 0.11 -7.53 -33.64
C PHE A 189 -0.50 -8.00 -32.33
N ALA A 190 -1.05 -9.23 -32.32
CA ALA A 190 -1.66 -9.78 -31.09
C ALA A 190 -0.65 -9.91 -29.95
N PHE A 191 0.58 -10.33 -30.25
CA PHE A 191 1.65 -10.42 -29.25
C PHE A 191 2.03 -9.05 -28.69
N ASP A 192 2.20 -8.05 -29.57
CA ASP A 192 2.56 -6.70 -29.13
C ASP A 192 1.44 -6.04 -28.36
N LEU A 193 0.19 -6.25 -28.77
CA LEU A 193 -0.99 -5.78 -28.04
C LEU A 193 -1.03 -6.40 -26.65
N ASN A 194 -0.90 -7.72 -26.54
CA ASN A 194 -0.94 -8.43 -25.27
C ASN A 194 0.21 -8.02 -24.34
N ARG A 195 1.41 -7.79 -24.90
CA ARG A 195 2.56 -7.31 -24.12
C ARG A 195 2.29 -5.91 -23.56
N THR A 196 1.71 -5.01 -24.35
CA THR A 196 1.33 -3.66 -23.92
C THR A 196 0.23 -3.73 -22.87
N ALA A 197 -0.77 -4.57 -23.11
CA ALA A 197 -1.88 -4.80 -22.20
C ALA A 197 -1.38 -5.30 -20.84
N ALA A 198 -0.46 -6.26 -20.81
CA ALA A 198 0.07 -6.81 -19.57
C ALA A 198 0.82 -5.75 -18.75
N ARG A 199 1.59 -4.89 -19.39
CA ARG A 199 2.29 -3.80 -18.71
C ARG A 199 1.31 -2.77 -18.13
N GLU A 200 0.30 -2.43 -18.91
CA GLU A 200 -0.70 -1.47 -18.49
C GLU A 200 -1.59 -2.03 -17.37
N ALA A 201 -1.96 -3.29 -17.45
CA ALA A 201 -2.71 -3.98 -16.40
C ALA A 201 -1.93 -3.99 -15.09
N ALA A 202 -0.63 -4.27 -15.12
CA ALA A 202 0.22 -4.21 -13.94
C ALA A 202 0.25 -2.81 -13.33
N ARG A 203 0.38 -1.79 -14.16
CA ARG A 203 0.31 -0.41 -13.71
C ARG A 203 -1.04 -0.05 -13.08
N UNK A 204 -2.04 -0.40 -13.72
CA UNK A 204 -3.31 -0.10 -13.31
C UNK A 204 -3.65 -0.76 -12.09
N UNK A 205 -3.15 -1.76 -11.98
CA UNK A 205 -3.39 -2.40 -10.83
C UNK A 205 -2.71 -1.79 -9.76
N ALA A 206 -1.45 -1.46 -9.84
CA ALA A 206 -0.70 -0.79 -8.78
C ALA A 206 -1.34 0.53 -8.36
N CYS A 207 -1.68 1.40 -9.31
CA CYS A 207 -2.29 2.70 -9.02
C CYS A 207 -3.62 2.54 -8.27
N ALA A 208 -4.51 1.69 -8.75
CA ALA A 208 -5.84 1.52 -8.16
C ALA A 208 -5.81 0.81 -6.80
N ALA A 209 -4.91 -0.15 -6.62
CA ALA A 209 -4.76 -0.86 -5.34
C ALA A 209 -4.24 0.06 -4.24
N LEU A 210 -3.26 0.90 -4.55
CA LEU A 210 -2.66 1.83 -3.59
C LEU A 210 -3.57 3.02 -3.30
N ALA A 211 -4.44 3.37 -4.24
CA ALA A 211 -5.50 4.36 -4.00
C ALA A 211 -6.66 3.79 -3.15
N GLY A 212 -6.63 2.51 -2.79
CA GLY A 212 -7.62 1.86 -1.93
C GLY A 212 -8.89 1.42 -2.65
N TRP A 213 -8.86 1.37 -3.96
CA TRP A 213 -10.04 1.05 -4.77
C TRP A 213 -10.15 -0.44 -5.10
N LEU A 214 -9.01 -1.11 -5.26
CA LEU A 214 -8.99 -2.56 -5.47
C LEU A 214 -8.49 -3.25 -4.19
N PRO A 215 -9.06 -4.40 -3.83
CA PRO A 215 -8.48 -5.19 -2.74
C PRO A 215 -7.03 -5.53 -3.09
N SER A 216 -6.14 -5.38 -2.11
CA SER A 216 -4.70 -5.57 -2.30
C SER A 216 -4.35 -7.06 -2.50
N ILE A 217 -4.76 -7.61 -3.64
CA ILE A 217 -4.47 -9.00 -4.01
C ILE A 217 -3.03 -9.13 -4.54
N PHE A 218 -2.37 -7.99 -4.81
CA PHE A 218 -1.05 -7.95 -5.44
C PHE A 218 0.02 -7.21 -4.64
N CYS A 219 0.06 -7.37 -3.30
CA CYS A 219 1.25 -6.94 -2.57
C CYS A 219 2.01 -8.19 -2.10
N PRO A 220 3.20 -8.48 -2.65
CA PRO A 220 4.02 -9.61 -2.17
C PRO A 220 4.57 -9.36 -0.77
#